data_c1f08e15504e94dc355bfb5b7d65fb1a
#
_entry.id   c1f08e15504e94dc355bfb5b7d65fb1a
#
_cell.length_a   1.000
_cell.length_b   1.000
_cell.length_c   1.000
_cell.angle_alpha   90.00
_cell.angle_beta   90.00
_cell.angle_gamma   90.00
#
_symmetry.space_group_name_H-M   'P 1'
#
loop_
_entity.id
_entity.type
_entity.pdbx_description
1 polymer ?
#
loop_
_entity_poly.entity_id
_entity_poly.type
_entity_poly.pdbx_seq_one_letter_code
_entity_poly.pdbx_strand_id
1 'polypeptide(L)'
;MQKIGIGLAGLGTVGTGVYRSLLQNNLLLTERVGLELEVRRIAVRNLSAPRKVQPPPAILSDRWETVVDDPNVGIVVELIGGIDLPYELFQRALKARKPVITGNKALLAEKGAEIFELAADVNVPVFFEAAVAGGIPIIKSIREGFIGNHLQSIHAILNGTSNYILSRMTEAGIDFPEALQEAQANGYAEADPTLDVNGWDAAHKAIILASLAYGFWVDSRLVYVEGIEHVSAADIRFAHDLGYRIKLVATIRADSNSSVEVRVNPTLVPQGHVLASVNGVFNALMVRGDIVGDTLFYGRGAGQDPTASAVISDLAQAAIWIDSGGKAFGFTPHGLYGKCLPTDELVSGFYLRLTVDDRPGVLAQVAGILGTHDIGISSMIQPEGHDAAAVPLVLMIHNAPFGRMRTAVEEIKRLACVKGPPILLWILS
;
A
#
# COMPACT_ATOMS: atom_id res chain seq x y z
N MET A 1 4.93 -34.39 20.75
CA MET A 1 4.88 -33.40 19.64
C MET A 1 5.92 -32.33 19.91
N GLN A 2 6.67 -31.93 18.91
CA GLN A 2 7.70 -30.88 19.07
C GLN A 2 7.02 -29.55 19.31
N LYS A 3 7.57 -28.75 20.27
CA LYS A 3 7.08 -27.41 20.60
C LYS A 3 8.03 -26.35 20.05
N ILE A 4 7.48 -25.32 19.42
CA ILE A 4 8.23 -24.17 18.97
C ILE A 4 7.82 -22.94 19.78
N GLY A 5 8.79 -22.34 20.47
CA GLY A 5 8.59 -21.15 21.26
C GLY A 5 8.51 -19.90 20.41
N ILE A 6 7.58 -19.03 20.73
CA ILE A 6 7.36 -17.75 20.06
C ILE A 6 7.74 -16.63 21.02
N GLY A 7 8.54 -15.67 20.54
CA GLY A 7 8.78 -14.39 21.18
C GLY A 7 7.97 -13.29 20.48
N LEU A 8 7.08 -12.62 21.20
CA LEU A 8 6.23 -11.56 20.65
C LEU A 8 6.69 -10.19 21.13
N ALA A 9 7.24 -9.40 20.25
CA ALA A 9 7.60 -8.01 20.51
C ALA A 9 6.45 -7.07 20.12
N GLY A 10 5.72 -6.57 21.11
CA GLY A 10 4.53 -5.74 20.95
C GLY A 10 3.21 -6.49 21.21
N LEU A 11 2.43 -5.99 22.17
CA LEU A 11 1.09 -6.49 22.52
C LEU A 11 0.03 -5.37 22.37
N GLY A 12 0.15 -4.59 21.28
CA GLY A 12 -0.83 -3.62 20.84
C GLY A 12 -2.04 -4.29 20.17
N THR A 13 -2.72 -3.59 19.29
CA THR A 13 -3.91 -4.10 18.59
C THR A 13 -3.66 -5.44 17.89
N VAL A 14 -2.65 -5.50 17.03
CA VAL A 14 -2.32 -6.72 16.26
C VAL A 14 -1.76 -7.81 17.16
N GLY A 15 -0.78 -7.50 18.02
CA GLY A 15 -0.19 -8.49 18.92
C GLY A 15 -1.19 -9.11 19.88
N THR A 16 -2.19 -8.35 20.35
CA THR A 16 -3.32 -8.86 21.12
C THR A 16 -4.15 -9.87 20.29
N GLY A 17 -4.42 -9.54 19.04
CA GLY A 17 -5.11 -10.44 18.11
C GLY A 17 -4.34 -11.74 17.89
N VAL A 18 -3.03 -11.65 17.65
CA VAL A 18 -2.15 -12.82 17.46
C VAL A 18 -2.15 -13.70 18.71
N TYR A 19 -1.91 -13.14 19.88
CA TYR A 19 -1.89 -13.89 21.14
C TYR A 19 -3.22 -14.58 21.41
N ARG A 20 -4.34 -13.87 21.29
CA ARG A 20 -5.69 -14.42 21.46
C ARG A 20 -5.95 -15.57 20.48
N SER A 21 -5.65 -15.39 19.21
CA SER A 21 -5.93 -16.38 18.18
C SER A 21 -5.05 -17.62 18.31
N LEU A 22 -3.80 -17.48 18.77
CA LEU A 22 -2.95 -18.64 19.11
C LEU A 22 -3.56 -19.46 20.25
N LEU A 23 -4.09 -18.81 21.29
CA LEU A 23 -4.75 -19.53 22.38
C LEU A 23 -6.03 -20.24 21.92
N GLN A 24 -6.84 -19.57 21.13
CA GLN A 24 -8.14 -20.09 20.67
C GLN A 24 -8.02 -21.21 19.64
N ASN A 25 -7.05 -21.11 18.73
CA ASN A 25 -6.91 -21.98 17.58
C ASN A 25 -5.69 -22.92 17.68
N ASN A 26 -5.08 -23.08 18.87
CA ASN A 26 -3.85 -23.86 19.03
C ASN A 26 -4.01 -25.28 18.54
N LEU A 27 -5.11 -25.96 18.90
CA LEU A 27 -5.38 -27.32 18.43
C LEU A 27 -5.47 -27.39 16.91
N LEU A 28 -6.22 -26.49 16.27
CA LEU A 28 -6.35 -26.44 14.82
C LEU A 28 -5.00 -26.22 14.12
N LEU A 29 -4.18 -25.31 14.66
CA LEU A 29 -2.85 -25.02 14.14
C LEU A 29 -1.93 -26.25 14.29
N THR A 30 -1.95 -26.85 15.46
CA THR A 30 -1.17 -28.06 15.76
C THR A 30 -1.51 -29.21 14.82
N GLU A 31 -2.80 -29.47 14.59
CA GLU A 31 -3.24 -30.55 13.66
C GLU A 31 -2.84 -30.23 12.20
N ARG A 32 -2.84 -28.99 11.78
CA ARG A 32 -2.49 -28.61 10.40
C ARG A 32 -1.00 -28.52 10.15
N VAL A 33 -0.23 -28.09 11.15
CA VAL A 33 1.22 -27.83 11.03
C VAL A 33 2.04 -29.06 11.48
N GLY A 34 1.47 -29.88 12.35
CA GLY A 34 2.18 -31.02 13.00
C GLY A 34 3.07 -30.59 14.17
N LEU A 35 3.06 -29.30 14.55
CA LEU A 35 3.93 -28.68 15.56
C LEU A 35 3.09 -27.83 16.50
N GLU A 36 3.43 -27.83 17.81
CA GLU A 36 2.76 -26.98 18.80
C GLU A 36 3.45 -25.61 18.89
N LEU A 37 2.68 -24.54 18.72
CA LEU A 37 3.16 -23.16 18.82
C LEU A 37 2.87 -22.60 20.22
N GLU A 38 3.89 -22.18 20.96
CA GLU A 38 3.74 -21.70 22.33
C GLU A 38 4.41 -20.33 22.53
N VAL A 39 3.66 -19.33 23.02
CA VAL A 39 4.22 -18.02 23.33
C VAL A 39 5.05 -18.10 24.61
N ARG A 40 6.36 -17.89 24.50
CA ARG A 40 7.34 -17.98 25.61
C ARG A 40 7.70 -16.64 26.20
N ARG A 41 7.76 -15.58 25.39
CA ARG A 41 8.09 -14.22 25.82
C ARG A 41 7.21 -13.20 25.09
N ILE A 42 6.83 -12.16 25.82
CA ILE A 42 6.12 -11.00 25.26
C ILE A 42 6.80 -9.75 25.80
N ALA A 43 7.29 -8.91 24.88
CA ALA A 43 7.84 -7.61 25.23
C ALA A 43 6.80 -6.50 25.02
N VAL A 44 6.66 -5.64 26.02
CA VAL A 44 5.72 -4.50 26.01
C VAL A 44 6.38 -3.26 26.62
N ARG A 45 6.06 -2.08 26.10
CA ARG A 45 6.61 -0.82 26.64
C ARG A 45 6.20 -0.54 28.09
N ASN A 46 4.99 -0.90 28.48
CA ASN A 46 4.44 -0.64 29.81
C ASN A 46 3.76 -1.91 30.34
N LEU A 47 4.32 -2.50 31.39
CA LEU A 47 3.79 -3.71 32.02
C LEU A 47 2.42 -3.49 32.68
N SER A 48 2.16 -2.28 33.19
CA SER A 48 0.94 -1.92 33.93
C SER A 48 -0.22 -1.46 33.03
N ALA A 49 0.00 -1.32 31.69
CA ALA A 49 -1.04 -0.85 30.81
C ALA A 49 -2.23 -1.84 30.77
N PRO A 50 -3.49 -1.35 30.79
CA PRO A 50 -4.66 -2.22 30.67
C PRO A 50 -4.66 -2.91 29.32
N ARG A 51 -4.98 -4.21 29.30
CA ARG A 51 -5.00 -5.04 28.08
C ARG A 51 -6.28 -5.84 27.99
N LYS A 52 -6.76 -6.04 26.78
CA LYS A 52 -7.93 -6.88 26.51
C LYS A 52 -7.67 -8.38 26.74
N VAL A 53 -6.40 -8.78 26.73
CA VAL A 53 -5.93 -10.12 27.09
C VAL A 53 -4.90 -10.02 28.20
N GLN A 54 -4.85 -11.01 29.08
CA GLN A 54 -3.96 -11.05 30.26
C GLN A 54 -2.99 -12.25 30.12
N PRO A 55 -1.81 -12.05 29.49
CA PRO A 55 -0.79 -13.08 29.51
C PRO A 55 -0.27 -13.30 30.93
N PRO A 56 0.19 -14.53 31.25
CA PRO A 56 0.85 -14.77 32.54
C PRO A 56 2.01 -13.78 32.77
N PRO A 57 2.15 -13.19 33.97
CA PRO A 57 3.24 -12.24 34.27
C PRO A 57 4.65 -12.81 33.98
N ALA A 58 4.82 -14.12 34.12
CA ALA A 58 6.11 -14.79 33.92
C ALA A 58 6.65 -14.73 32.49
N ILE A 59 5.78 -14.48 31.49
CA ILE A 59 6.19 -14.36 30.09
C ILE A 59 6.25 -12.89 29.63
N LEU A 60 5.83 -11.91 30.46
CA LEU A 60 5.85 -10.48 30.16
C LEU A 60 7.18 -9.85 30.55
N SER A 61 7.68 -8.94 29.72
CA SER A 61 8.87 -8.14 29.97
C SER A 61 8.72 -6.74 29.38
N ASP A 62 9.36 -5.73 29.97
CA ASP A 62 9.55 -4.40 29.37
C ASP A 62 10.84 -4.29 28.55
N ARG A 63 11.63 -5.37 28.51
CA ARG A 63 12.87 -5.50 27.74
C ARG A 63 12.62 -6.34 26.50
N TRP A 64 12.75 -5.72 25.33
CA TRP A 64 12.54 -6.41 24.04
C TRP A 64 13.60 -7.49 23.77
N GLU A 65 14.81 -7.35 24.33
CA GLU A 65 15.90 -8.31 24.14
C GLU A 65 15.51 -9.70 24.65
N THR A 66 14.65 -9.77 25.66
CA THR A 66 14.18 -11.07 26.21
C THR A 66 13.43 -11.90 25.20
N VAL A 67 12.83 -11.26 24.19
CA VAL A 67 12.14 -11.93 23.08
C VAL A 67 13.12 -12.63 22.15
N VAL A 68 14.33 -12.08 21.99
CA VAL A 68 15.35 -12.63 21.12
C VAL A 68 16.31 -13.56 21.87
N ASP A 69 16.69 -13.21 23.11
CA ASP A 69 17.76 -13.88 23.83
C ASP A 69 17.33 -15.18 24.53
N ASP A 70 16.02 -15.37 24.79
CA ASP A 70 15.54 -16.61 25.39
C ASP A 70 15.85 -17.81 24.47
N PRO A 71 16.62 -18.81 24.94
CA PRO A 71 16.96 -19.99 24.12
C PRO A 71 15.74 -20.84 23.76
N ASN A 72 14.63 -20.71 24.50
CA ASN A 72 13.39 -21.43 24.20
C ASN A 72 12.51 -20.71 23.17
N VAL A 73 12.91 -19.52 22.68
CA VAL A 73 12.26 -18.82 21.58
C VAL A 73 12.93 -19.23 20.27
N GLY A 74 12.15 -19.86 19.39
CA GLY A 74 12.58 -20.26 18.06
C GLY A 74 12.13 -19.28 16.96
N ILE A 75 11.02 -18.54 17.15
CA ILE A 75 10.47 -17.59 16.19
C ILE A 75 10.25 -16.22 16.88
N VAL A 76 10.67 -15.15 16.23
CA VAL A 76 10.46 -13.78 16.72
C VAL A 76 9.36 -13.10 15.89
N VAL A 77 8.36 -12.52 16.56
CA VAL A 77 7.29 -11.74 15.94
C VAL A 77 7.46 -10.28 16.34
N GLU A 78 7.72 -9.40 15.39
CA GLU A 78 7.88 -7.97 15.58
C GLU A 78 6.58 -7.24 15.21
N LEU A 79 5.94 -6.60 16.19
CA LEU A 79 4.72 -5.79 16.06
C LEU A 79 4.81 -4.52 16.91
N ILE A 80 6.02 -3.96 17.06
CA ILE A 80 6.26 -2.76 17.86
C ILE A 80 5.91 -1.50 17.06
N GLY A 81 6.26 -1.49 15.77
CA GLY A 81 6.20 -0.30 14.92
C GLY A 81 7.39 0.65 15.11
N GLY A 82 7.52 1.65 14.23
CA GLY A 82 8.71 2.50 14.13
C GLY A 82 9.82 1.81 13.32
N ILE A 83 11.03 2.36 13.34
CA ILE A 83 12.14 1.93 12.47
C ILE A 83 13.33 1.46 13.28
N ASP A 84 13.90 2.30 14.14
CA ASP A 84 15.21 2.07 14.78
C ASP A 84 15.22 0.82 15.66
N LEU A 85 14.34 0.75 16.65
CA LEU A 85 14.27 -0.37 17.58
C LEU A 85 13.89 -1.69 16.88
N PRO A 86 12.87 -1.73 15.99
CA PRO A 86 12.60 -2.92 15.19
C PRO A 86 13.78 -3.35 14.33
N TYR A 87 14.54 -2.42 13.76
CA TYR A 87 15.72 -2.75 12.96
C TYR A 87 16.81 -3.43 13.81
N GLU A 88 17.09 -2.92 15.01
CA GLU A 88 18.00 -3.57 15.96
C GLU A 88 17.53 -5.00 16.33
N LEU A 89 16.22 -5.16 16.57
CA LEU A 89 15.61 -6.46 16.86
C LEU A 89 15.82 -7.44 15.70
N PHE A 90 15.59 -6.99 14.46
CA PHE A 90 15.83 -7.81 13.27
C PHE A 90 17.27 -8.27 13.17
N GLN A 91 18.21 -7.34 13.28
CA GLN A 91 19.65 -7.67 13.23
C GLN A 91 20.04 -8.70 14.29
N ARG A 92 19.55 -8.55 15.51
CA ARG A 92 19.85 -9.47 16.62
C ARG A 92 19.19 -10.83 16.42
N ALA A 93 17.93 -10.87 15.99
CA ALA A 93 17.20 -12.13 15.76
C ALA A 93 17.80 -12.94 14.61
N LEU A 94 18.09 -12.30 13.48
CA LEU A 94 18.71 -12.96 12.31
C LEU A 94 20.10 -13.50 12.62
N LYS A 95 20.95 -12.72 13.33
CA LYS A 95 22.26 -13.19 13.81
C LYS A 95 22.15 -14.36 14.80
N ALA A 96 21.08 -14.41 15.59
CA ALA A 96 20.74 -15.54 16.46
C ALA A 96 20.09 -16.73 15.73
N ARG A 97 20.01 -16.66 14.38
CA ARG A 97 19.37 -17.67 13.50
C ARG A 97 17.90 -17.93 13.83
N LYS A 98 17.17 -16.89 14.25
CA LYS A 98 15.74 -16.96 14.53
C LYS A 98 14.97 -16.27 13.40
N PRO A 99 14.04 -16.95 12.73
CA PRO A 99 13.16 -16.32 11.74
C PRO A 99 12.35 -15.20 12.37
N VAL A 100 12.15 -14.12 11.60
CA VAL A 100 11.41 -12.94 12.02
C VAL A 100 10.14 -12.80 11.19
N ILE A 101 9.03 -12.53 11.91
CA ILE A 101 7.74 -12.23 11.31
C ILE A 101 7.40 -10.78 11.64
N THR A 102 6.97 -9.99 10.66
CA THR A 102 6.65 -8.59 10.89
C THR A 102 5.42 -8.12 10.12
N GLY A 103 4.71 -7.15 10.68
CA GLY A 103 3.70 -6.33 10.00
C GLY A 103 4.18 -4.89 9.75
N ASN A 104 5.45 -4.60 9.97
CA ASN A 104 6.01 -3.25 9.95
C ASN A 104 6.41 -2.80 8.54
N LYS A 105 5.44 -2.31 7.80
CA LYS A 105 5.63 -1.85 6.41
C LYS A 105 6.61 -0.68 6.28
N ALA A 106 6.65 0.24 7.27
CA ALA A 106 7.55 1.38 7.23
C ALA A 106 9.02 0.95 7.34
N LEU A 107 9.31 0.05 8.27
CA LEU A 107 10.66 -0.54 8.40
C LEU A 107 11.08 -1.24 7.10
N LEU A 108 10.20 -2.08 6.53
CA LEU A 108 10.53 -2.79 5.29
C LEU A 108 10.71 -1.84 4.11
N ALA A 109 9.87 -0.79 3.98
CA ALA A 109 10.02 0.18 2.89
C ALA A 109 11.36 0.92 2.96
N GLU A 110 11.85 1.25 4.17
CA GLU A 110 13.09 2.02 4.35
C GLU A 110 14.34 1.15 4.46
N LYS A 111 14.25 0.00 5.14
CA LYS A 111 15.39 -0.86 5.51
C LYS A 111 15.32 -2.27 4.91
N GLY A 112 14.37 -2.51 4.01
CA GLY A 112 14.15 -3.86 3.48
C GLY A 112 15.35 -4.43 2.76
N ALA A 113 16.08 -3.64 1.95
CA ALA A 113 17.28 -4.09 1.27
C ALA A 113 18.31 -4.66 2.26
N GLU A 114 18.63 -3.90 3.31
CA GLU A 114 19.60 -4.28 4.34
C GLU A 114 19.14 -5.53 5.14
N ILE A 115 17.83 -5.58 5.45
CA ILE A 115 17.24 -6.71 6.19
C ILE A 115 17.30 -8.00 5.38
N PHE A 116 16.92 -7.96 4.09
CA PHE A 116 16.90 -9.17 3.26
C PHE A 116 18.28 -9.60 2.81
N GLU A 117 19.24 -8.69 2.67
CA GLU A 117 20.65 -9.02 2.48
C GLU A 117 21.18 -9.79 3.69
N LEU A 118 21.01 -9.26 4.91
CA LEU A 118 21.38 -9.96 6.14
C LEU A 118 20.67 -11.31 6.29
N ALA A 119 19.39 -11.39 5.98
CA ALA A 119 18.61 -12.63 6.04
C ALA A 119 19.16 -13.71 5.08
N ALA A 120 19.55 -13.29 3.87
CA ALA A 120 20.20 -14.18 2.89
C ALA A 120 21.58 -14.66 3.36
N ASP A 121 22.41 -13.78 3.88
CA ASP A 121 23.76 -14.10 4.38
C ASP A 121 23.74 -15.14 5.50
N VAL A 122 22.76 -15.05 6.41
CA VAL A 122 22.62 -16.02 7.51
C VAL A 122 21.71 -17.20 7.17
N ASN A 123 21.10 -17.22 6.00
CA ASN A 123 20.09 -18.19 5.55
C ASN A 123 18.94 -18.37 6.56
N VAL A 124 18.34 -17.25 6.99
CA VAL A 124 17.21 -17.22 7.92
C VAL A 124 16.05 -16.45 7.27
N PRO A 125 14.83 -17.00 7.22
CA PRO A 125 13.73 -16.34 6.55
C PRO A 125 13.17 -15.14 7.33
N VAL A 126 12.65 -14.16 6.57
CA VAL A 126 11.81 -13.08 7.06
C VAL A 126 10.43 -13.21 6.42
N PHE A 127 9.40 -13.21 7.24
CA PHE A 127 8.00 -13.31 6.83
C PHE A 127 7.29 -11.99 7.08
N PHE A 128 6.47 -11.54 6.14
CA PHE A 128 5.90 -10.20 6.18
C PHE A 128 4.51 -10.08 5.52
N GLU A 129 3.73 -11.16 5.51
CA GLU A 129 2.36 -11.14 4.97
C GLU A 129 1.51 -10.03 5.61
N ALA A 130 1.69 -9.81 6.92
CA ALA A 130 0.98 -8.79 7.67
C ALA A 130 1.35 -7.34 7.31
N ALA A 131 2.43 -7.12 6.57
CA ALA A 131 2.88 -5.78 6.19
C ALA A 131 2.06 -5.17 5.04
N VAL A 132 1.41 -5.99 4.20
CA VAL A 132 0.67 -5.52 3.03
C VAL A 132 -0.73 -6.12 3.01
N ALA A 133 -1.75 -5.25 2.90
CA ALA A 133 -3.16 -5.61 2.73
C ALA A 133 -3.72 -6.61 3.78
N GLY A 134 -3.14 -6.66 4.97
CA GLY A 134 -3.58 -7.33 6.20
C GLY A 134 -4.21 -8.71 6.00
N GLY A 135 -5.53 -8.77 5.80
CA GLY A 135 -6.26 -10.05 5.64
C GLY A 135 -6.21 -10.67 4.24
N ILE A 136 -5.54 -10.04 3.28
CA ILE A 136 -5.41 -10.54 1.91
C ILE A 136 -4.04 -11.22 1.74
N PRO A 137 -3.96 -12.51 1.39
CA PRO A 137 -2.71 -13.27 1.31
C PRO A 137 -1.93 -12.94 0.03
N ILE A 138 -1.53 -11.69 -0.16
CA ILE A 138 -0.91 -11.21 -1.40
C ILE A 138 0.58 -11.53 -1.50
N ILE A 139 1.34 -11.44 -0.40
CA ILE A 139 2.77 -11.73 -0.39
C ILE A 139 3.02 -13.19 -0.78
N LYS A 140 2.28 -14.13 -0.18
CA LYS A 140 2.34 -15.55 -0.54
C LYS A 140 1.90 -15.81 -1.97
N SER A 141 0.83 -15.15 -2.41
CA SER A 141 0.35 -15.29 -3.78
C SER A 141 1.40 -14.87 -4.79
N ILE A 142 2.05 -13.72 -4.61
CA ILE A 142 3.13 -13.27 -5.49
C ILE A 142 4.32 -14.22 -5.44
N ARG A 143 4.75 -14.62 -4.24
CA ARG A 143 5.94 -15.44 -4.05
C ARG A 143 5.76 -16.88 -4.51
N GLU A 144 4.59 -17.47 -4.31
CA GLU A 144 4.32 -18.89 -4.49
C GLU A 144 3.34 -19.14 -5.64
N GLY A 145 2.19 -18.46 -5.64
CA GLY A 145 1.13 -18.66 -6.63
C GLY A 145 1.48 -18.17 -8.03
N PHE A 146 2.23 -17.07 -8.12
CA PHE A 146 2.65 -16.49 -9.39
C PHE A 146 4.11 -16.78 -9.75
N ILE A 147 4.78 -17.71 -9.09
CA ILE A 147 6.20 -18.00 -9.25
C ILE A 147 6.64 -18.30 -10.70
N GLY A 148 5.75 -18.80 -11.52
CA GLY A 148 6.01 -19.09 -12.94
C GLY A 148 5.59 -17.96 -13.89
N ASN A 149 5.12 -16.82 -13.40
CA ASN A 149 4.61 -15.73 -14.22
C ASN A 149 5.56 -14.53 -14.24
N HIS A 150 5.69 -13.90 -15.41
CA HIS A 150 6.13 -12.50 -15.46
C HIS A 150 4.95 -11.62 -15.05
N LEU A 151 5.09 -10.91 -13.93
CA LEU A 151 4.07 -9.97 -13.48
C LEU A 151 4.11 -8.70 -14.35
N GLN A 152 3.05 -8.50 -15.11
CA GLN A 152 2.93 -7.37 -16.03
C GLN A 152 2.49 -6.10 -15.31
N SER A 153 1.50 -6.22 -14.42
CA SER A 153 1.02 -5.10 -13.61
C SER A 153 0.35 -5.54 -12.30
N ILE A 154 0.40 -4.66 -11.31
CA ILE A 154 -0.41 -4.70 -10.10
C ILE A 154 -1.08 -3.34 -9.97
N HIS A 155 -2.42 -3.31 -9.99
CA HIS A 155 -3.21 -2.13 -9.69
C HIS A 155 -3.95 -2.38 -8.38
N ALA A 156 -3.76 -1.50 -7.38
CA ALA A 156 -4.24 -1.81 -6.06
C ALA A 156 -4.82 -0.60 -5.29
N ILE A 157 -5.89 -0.85 -4.55
CA ILE A 157 -6.41 0.03 -3.51
C ILE A 157 -5.87 -0.53 -2.18
N LEU A 158 -4.85 0.13 -1.61
CA LEU A 158 -4.07 -0.37 -0.47
C LEU A 158 -4.33 0.39 0.84
N ASN A 159 -5.11 1.47 0.79
CA ASN A 159 -5.47 2.26 1.97
C ASN A 159 -6.99 2.33 2.16
N GLY A 160 -7.48 1.75 3.25
CA GLY A 160 -8.91 1.69 3.56
C GLY A 160 -9.51 3.05 3.95
N THR A 161 -8.75 3.90 4.64
CA THR A 161 -9.18 5.24 5.09
C THR A 161 -9.44 6.13 3.88
N SER A 162 -8.46 6.26 2.98
CA SER A 162 -8.60 7.04 1.75
C SER A 162 -9.70 6.50 0.83
N ASN A 163 -9.82 5.16 0.72
CA ASN A 163 -10.90 4.57 -0.07
C ASN A 163 -12.28 4.84 0.54
N TYR A 164 -12.41 4.82 1.87
CA TYR A 164 -13.65 5.20 2.56
C TYR A 164 -14.01 6.66 2.28
N ILE A 165 -13.06 7.60 2.44
CA ILE A 165 -13.26 9.02 2.19
C ILE A 165 -13.75 9.26 0.76
N LEU A 166 -13.05 8.75 -0.25
CA LEU A 166 -13.46 8.89 -1.66
C LEU A 166 -14.81 8.21 -1.96
N SER A 167 -15.14 7.11 -1.29
CA SER A 167 -16.45 6.47 -1.41
C SER A 167 -17.55 7.37 -0.85
N ARG A 168 -17.34 7.97 0.33
CA ARG A 168 -18.32 8.90 0.94
C ARG A 168 -18.51 10.17 0.11
N MET A 169 -17.41 10.76 -0.39
CA MET A 169 -17.49 11.89 -1.33
C MET A 169 -18.32 11.54 -2.57
N THR A 170 -18.16 10.32 -3.09
CA THR A 170 -18.90 9.83 -4.26
C THR A 170 -20.38 9.60 -3.96
N GLU A 171 -20.70 8.98 -2.83
CA GLU A 171 -22.08 8.58 -2.47
C GLU A 171 -22.93 9.76 -1.98
N ALA A 172 -22.34 10.64 -1.16
CA ALA A 172 -23.02 11.76 -0.53
C ALA A 172 -22.85 13.10 -1.26
N GLY A 173 -21.91 13.20 -2.21
CA GLY A 173 -21.59 14.45 -2.92
C GLY A 173 -20.94 15.51 -2.02
N ILE A 174 -20.35 15.12 -0.91
CA ILE A 174 -19.66 15.96 0.07
C ILE A 174 -18.19 16.18 -0.31
N ASP A 175 -17.58 17.25 0.23
CA ASP A 175 -16.17 17.54 0.04
C ASP A 175 -15.27 16.76 1.02
N PHE A 176 -13.94 16.73 0.72
CA PHE A 176 -12.93 16.01 1.47
C PHE A 176 -12.96 16.28 2.99
N PRO A 177 -13.03 17.54 3.50
CA PRO A 177 -13.01 17.79 4.94
C PRO A 177 -14.18 17.13 5.69
N GLU A 178 -15.38 17.15 5.11
CA GLU A 178 -16.59 16.57 5.71
C GLU A 178 -16.48 15.02 5.69
N ALA A 179 -16.05 14.43 4.58
CA ALA A 179 -15.83 12.99 4.47
C ALA A 179 -14.73 12.48 5.43
N LEU A 180 -13.67 13.28 5.66
CA LEU A 180 -12.64 12.96 6.64
C LEU A 180 -13.19 13.00 8.06
N GLN A 181 -14.00 14.00 8.41
CA GLN A 181 -14.64 14.08 9.72
C GLN A 181 -15.55 12.88 9.98
N GLU A 182 -16.33 12.44 8.98
CA GLU A 182 -17.12 11.21 9.09
C GLU A 182 -16.24 9.98 9.29
N ALA A 183 -15.12 9.87 8.58
CA ALA A 183 -14.17 8.76 8.74
C ALA A 183 -13.60 8.71 10.17
N GLN A 184 -13.25 9.86 10.74
CA GLN A 184 -12.75 9.95 12.12
C GLN A 184 -13.86 9.59 13.14
N ALA A 185 -15.07 10.08 12.96
CA ALA A 185 -16.19 9.78 13.84
C ALA A 185 -16.54 8.28 13.86
N ASN A 186 -16.37 7.59 12.72
CA ASN A 186 -16.60 6.16 12.58
C ASN A 186 -15.38 5.30 12.98
N GLY A 187 -14.25 5.91 13.37
CA GLY A 187 -13.02 5.21 13.75
C GLY A 187 -12.25 4.58 12.58
N TYR A 188 -12.50 5.03 11.34
CA TYR A 188 -11.78 4.62 10.14
C TYR A 188 -10.56 5.48 9.85
N ALA A 189 -10.50 6.69 10.41
CA ALA A 189 -9.33 7.57 10.43
C ALA A 189 -8.92 7.86 11.87
N GLU A 190 -7.61 7.90 12.13
CA GLU A 190 -7.04 8.36 13.39
C GLU A 190 -7.12 9.89 13.53
N ALA A 191 -6.78 10.42 14.72
CA ALA A 191 -6.74 11.87 14.94
C ALA A 191 -5.72 12.57 14.02
N ASP A 192 -4.59 11.90 13.74
CA ASP A 192 -3.63 12.29 12.71
C ASP A 192 -3.71 11.30 11.53
N PRO A 193 -4.48 11.60 10.48
CA PRO A 193 -4.65 10.73 9.32
C PRO A 193 -3.61 10.99 8.22
N THR A 194 -2.59 11.79 8.47
CA THR A 194 -1.67 12.33 7.45
C THR A 194 -1.12 11.26 6.52
N LEU A 195 -0.60 10.15 7.06
CA LEU A 195 -0.04 9.05 6.24
C LEU A 195 -1.07 8.35 5.36
N ASP A 196 -2.34 8.35 5.77
CA ASP A 196 -3.42 7.77 4.97
C ASP A 196 -3.81 8.69 3.81
N VAL A 197 -4.04 9.99 4.10
CA VAL A 197 -4.59 10.92 3.11
C VAL A 197 -3.54 11.45 2.14
N ASN A 198 -2.25 11.52 2.54
CA ASN A 198 -1.14 11.91 1.67
C ASN A 198 -0.60 10.76 0.79
N GLY A 199 -1.12 9.53 0.95
CA GLY A 199 -0.80 8.37 0.13
C GLY A 199 0.41 7.54 0.57
N TRP A 200 1.18 7.96 1.58
CA TRP A 200 2.41 7.26 2.00
C TRP A 200 2.16 5.88 2.62
N ASP A 201 1.03 5.67 3.32
CA ASP A 201 0.67 4.32 3.77
C ASP A 201 0.54 3.34 2.61
N ALA A 202 -0.13 3.75 1.53
CA ALA A 202 -0.25 2.94 0.32
C ALA A 202 1.08 2.80 -0.42
N ALA A 203 1.93 3.84 -0.40
CA ALA A 203 3.24 3.83 -1.05
C ALA A 203 4.20 2.83 -0.39
N HIS A 204 4.28 2.77 0.95
CA HIS A 204 5.09 1.76 1.65
C HIS A 204 4.70 0.34 1.23
N LYS A 205 3.39 0.05 1.11
CA LYS A 205 2.90 -1.25 0.66
C LYS A 205 3.23 -1.50 -0.83
N ALA A 206 3.12 -0.48 -1.68
CA ALA A 206 3.46 -0.58 -3.09
C ALA A 206 4.97 -0.85 -3.31
N ILE A 207 5.85 -0.23 -2.52
CA ILE A 207 7.29 -0.49 -2.53
C ILE A 207 7.58 -1.96 -2.24
N ILE A 208 6.97 -2.52 -1.18
CA ILE A 208 7.15 -3.92 -0.81
C ILE A 208 6.67 -4.86 -1.93
N LEU A 209 5.47 -4.59 -2.49
CA LEU A 209 4.92 -5.39 -3.57
C LEU A 209 5.78 -5.33 -4.84
N ALA A 210 6.22 -4.14 -5.24
CA ALA A 210 7.06 -3.95 -6.40
C ALA A 210 8.43 -4.64 -6.23
N SER A 211 9.03 -4.51 -5.04
CA SER A 211 10.30 -5.17 -4.72
C SER A 211 10.17 -6.69 -4.84
N LEU A 212 9.12 -7.26 -4.26
CA LEU A 212 8.85 -8.69 -4.31
C LEU A 212 8.56 -9.20 -5.73
N ALA A 213 7.76 -8.44 -6.49
CA ALA A 213 7.35 -8.82 -7.83
C ALA A 213 8.50 -8.79 -8.84
N TYR A 214 9.43 -7.84 -8.68
CA TYR A 214 10.46 -7.58 -9.68
C TYR A 214 11.90 -7.90 -9.23
N GLY A 215 12.08 -8.40 -8.00
CA GLY A 215 13.34 -8.95 -7.54
C GLY A 215 14.47 -7.95 -7.27
N PHE A 216 14.15 -6.67 -7.07
CA PHE A 216 15.07 -5.66 -6.59
C PHE A 216 14.37 -4.73 -5.60
N TRP A 217 15.11 -4.18 -4.62
CA TRP A 217 14.47 -3.30 -3.63
C TRP A 217 14.24 -1.91 -4.22
N VAL A 218 12.97 -1.49 -4.25
CA VAL A 218 12.56 -0.19 -4.81
C VAL A 218 12.94 0.93 -3.85
N ASP A 219 13.67 1.93 -4.36
CA ASP A 219 14.00 3.14 -3.61
C ASP A 219 12.75 4.03 -3.50
N SER A 220 12.34 4.35 -2.28
CA SER A 220 11.16 5.19 -2.00
C SER A 220 11.22 6.58 -2.65
N ARG A 221 12.42 7.12 -2.88
CA ARG A 221 12.65 8.42 -3.52
C ARG A 221 12.28 8.44 -5.01
N LEU A 222 12.16 7.26 -5.63
CA LEU A 222 11.79 7.10 -7.04
C LEU A 222 10.29 6.83 -7.23
N VAL A 223 9.54 6.71 -6.14
CA VAL A 223 8.09 6.46 -6.17
C VAL A 223 7.34 7.78 -6.21
N TYR A 224 6.46 7.95 -7.20
CA TYR A 224 5.55 9.09 -7.22
C TYR A 224 4.40 8.87 -6.24
N VAL A 225 4.21 9.80 -5.32
CA VAL A 225 3.16 9.73 -4.30
C VAL A 225 2.39 11.03 -4.27
N GLU A 226 1.06 10.93 -4.39
CA GLU A 226 0.13 12.06 -4.32
C GLU A 226 -1.10 11.65 -3.51
N GLY A 227 -1.49 12.49 -2.55
CA GLY A 227 -2.63 12.25 -1.67
C GLY A 227 -3.97 12.66 -2.29
N ILE A 228 -5.04 12.48 -1.52
CA ILE A 228 -6.42 12.74 -1.95
C ILE A 228 -6.97 14.09 -1.50
N GLU A 229 -6.21 14.88 -0.76
CA GLU A 229 -6.67 16.09 -0.07
C GLU A 229 -7.16 17.21 -1.02
N HIS A 230 -6.65 17.21 -2.25
CA HIS A 230 -7.01 18.20 -3.29
C HIS A 230 -8.17 17.75 -4.19
N VAL A 231 -8.66 16.51 -4.04
CA VAL A 231 -9.81 16.01 -4.79
C VAL A 231 -11.08 16.66 -4.26
N SER A 232 -11.83 17.32 -5.11
CA SER A 232 -13.09 17.98 -4.76
C SER A 232 -14.33 17.16 -5.15
N ALA A 233 -15.48 17.49 -4.54
CA ALA A 233 -16.77 16.94 -4.96
C ALA A 233 -17.08 17.25 -6.44
N ALA A 234 -16.58 18.38 -6.96
CA ALA A 234 -16.70 18.72 -8.38
C ALA A 234 -15.93 17.73 -9.28
N ASP A 235 -14.69 17.36 -8.90
CA ASP A 235 -13.90 16.35 -9.62
C ASP A 235 -14.58 14.99 -9.62
N ILE A 236 -15.17 14.60 -8.50
CA ILE A 236 -15.95 13.36 -8.37
C ILE A 236 -17.14 13.34 -9.33
N ARG A 237 -17.89 14.46 -9.42
CA ARG A 237 -19.02 14.57 -10.36
C ARG A 237 -18.56 14.52 -11.82
N PHE A 238 -17.57 15.32 -12.21
CA PHE A 238 -17.06 15.29 -13.58
C PHE A 238 -16.49 13.93 -13.97
N ALA A 239 -15.74 13.28 -13.07
CA ALA A 239 -15.27 11.92 -13.31
C ALA A 239 -16.44 10.94 -13.52
N HIS A 240 -17.51 11.05 -12.69
CA HIS A 240 -18.70 10.22 -12.83
C HIS A 240 -19.38 10.41 -14.20
N ASP A 241 -19.59 11.66 -14.63
CA ASP A 241 -20.24 11.99 -15.88
C ASP A 241 -19.41 11.54 -17.10
N LEU A 242 -18.10 11.48 -16.94
CA LEU A 242 -17.15 10.93 -17.92
C LEU A 242 -17.05 9.40 -17.91
N GLY A 243 -17.78 8.71 -17.03
CA GLY A 243 -17.75 7.24 -16.92
C GLY A 243 -16.64 6.67 -16.05
N TYR A 244 -16.12 7.46 -15.10
CA TYR A 244 -15.05 7.08 -14.19
C TYR A 244 -15.45 7.15 -12.73
N ARG A 245 -14.63 6.53 -11.88
CA ARG A 245 -14.60 6.72 -10.42
C ARG A 245 -13.20 7.14 -9.99
N ILE A 246 -13.09 8.08 -9.05
CA ILE A 246 -11.79 8.45 -8.51
C ILE A 246 -11.45 7.51 -7.34
N LYS A 247 -10.27 6.89 -7.41
CA LYS A 247 -9.71 6.01 -6.38
C LYS A 247 -8.26 6.37 -6.11
N LEU A 248 -7.78 6.17 -4.89
CA LEU A 248 -6.34 6.20 -4.61
C LEU A 248 -5.77 4.85 -5.04
N VAL A 249 -5.03 4.84 -6.15
CA VAL A 249 -4.52 3.59 -6.76
C VAL A 249 -3.00 3.55 -6.68
N ALA A 250 -2.48 2.44 -6.18
CA ALA A 250 -1.09 2.04 -6.39
C ALA A 250 -1.00 1.36 -7.76
N THR A 251 -0.17 1.90 -8.64
CA THR A 251 0.15 1.32 -9.95
C THR A 251 1.59 0.85 -9.92
N ILE A 252 1.78 -0.42 -10.19
CA ILE A 252 3.07 -1.11 -10.23
C ILE A 252 3.09 -1.87 -11.54
N ARG A 253 3.99 -1.56 -12.48
CA ARG A 253 4.08 -2.29 -13.75
C ARG A 253 5.48 -2.25 -14.32
N ALA A 254 5.85 -3.30 -15.05
CA ALA A 254 7.06 -3.33 -15.84
C ALA A 254 6.79 -2.88 -17.28
N ASP A 255 7.73 -2.14 -17.86
CA ASP A 255 7.72 -1.81 -19.28
C ASP A 255 8.44 -2.90 -20.11
N SER A 256 8.40 -2.76 -21.45
CA SER A 256 9.09 -3.66 -22.38
C SER A 256 10.62 -3.67 -22.23
N ASN A 257 11.20 -2.69 -21.54
CA ASN A 257 12.63 -2.55 -21.30
C ASN A 257 13.06 -3.04 -19.90
N SER A 258 12.18 -3.78 -19.21
CA SER A 258 12.40 -4.27 -17.85
C SER A 258 12.62 -3.16 -16.81
N SER A 259 12.10 -1.95 -17.08
CA SER A 259 12.02 -0.87 -16.11
C SER A 259 10.68 -0.89 -15.40
N VAL A 260 10.65 -0.46 -14.15
CA VAL A 260 9.48 -0.61 -13.28
C VAL A 260 8.90 0.75 -12.91
N GLU A 261 7.62 0.94 -13.19
CA GLU A 261 6.82 2.06 -12.70
C GLU A 261 6.26 1.73 -11.32
N VAL A 262 6.42 2.64 -10.36
CA VAL A 262 5.75 2.56 -9.05
C VAL A 262 5.19 3.93 -8.71
N ARG A 263 3.89 4.03 -8.56
CA ARG A 263 3.22 5.28 -8.15
C ARG A 263 1.98 5.03 -7.33
N VAL A 264 1.62 5.99 -6.49
CA VAL A 264 0.38 6.02 -5.71
C VAL A 264 -0.24 7.41 -5.84
N ASN A 265 -1.42 7.48 -6.40
CA ASN A 265 -2.07 8.77 -6.66
C ASN A 265 -3.59 8.61 -6.88
N PRO A 266 -4.36 9.70 -6.75
CA PRO A 266 -5.74 9.74 -7.19
C PRO A 266 -5.82 9.44 -8.69
N THR A 267 -6.64 8.47 -9.03
CA THR A 267 -6.71 7.94 -10.39
C THR A 267 -8.17 7.78 -10.82
N LEU A 268 -8.49 8.23 -12.02
CA LEU A 268 -9.76 7.97 -12.70
C LEU A 268 -9.77 6.50 -13.16
N VAL A 269 -10.60 5.70 -12.52
CA VAL A 269 -10.80 4.28 -12.82
C VAL A 269 -12.08 4.13 -13.65
N PRO A 270 -12.05 3.54 -14.85
CA PRO A 270 -13.25 3.32 -15.65
C PRO A 270 -14.34 2.59 -14.84
N GLN A 271 -15.62 3.01 -14.95
CA GLN A 271 -16.71 2.42 -14.16
C GLN A 271 -16.89 0.92 -14.39
N GLY A 272 -16.55 0.41 -15.56
CA GLY A 272 -16.55 -1.03 -15.87
C GLY A 272 -15.38 -1.81 -15.29
N HIS A 273 -14.37 -1.15 -14.73
CA HIS A 273 -13.21 -1.81 -14.13
C HIS A 273 -13.52 -2.29 -12.71
N VAL A 274 -13.05 -3.49 -12.34
CA VAL A 274 -13.35 -4.12 -11.05
C VAL A 274 -12.97 -3.25 -9.84
N LEU A 275 -11.89 -2.48 -9.91
CA LEU A 275 -11.45 -1.58 -8.83
C LEU A 275 -12.41 -0.39 -8.62
N ALA A 276 -13.20 -0.01 -9.62
CA ALA A 276 -14.18 1.08 -9.47
C ALA A 276 -15.29 0.74 -8.46
N SER A 277 -15.61 -0.55 -8.31
CA SER A 277 -16.65 -1.05 -7.39
C SER A 277 -16.16 -1.31 -5.96
N VAL A 278 -14.86 -1.16 -5.70
CA VAL A 278 -14.27 -1.35 -4.37
C VAL A 278 -14.54 -0.12 -3.51
N ASN A 279 -15.52 -0.21 -2.60
CA ASN A 279 -15.97 0.91 -1.77
C ASN A 279 -15.68 0.67 -0.27
N GLY A 280 -15.86 1.72 0.55
CA GLY A 280 -15.67 1.68 1.98
C GLY A 280 -14.21 1.39 2.37
N VAL A 281 -14.01 0.64 3.45
CA VAL A 281 -12.70 0.36 4.04
C VAL A 281 -11.96 -0.82 3.42
N PHE A 282 -12.45 -1.35 2.32
CA PHE A 282 -11.88 -2.54 1.69
C PHE A 282 -10.69 -2.21 0.81
N ASN A 283 -9.75 -3.16 0.76
CA ASN A 283 -8.63 -3.17 -0.16
C ASN A 283 -8.91 -4.15 -1.30
N ALA A 284 -8.30 -3.89 -2.45
CA ALA A 284 -8.29 -4.81 -3.57
C ALA A 284 -6.99 -4.68 -4.36
N LEU A 285 -6.53 -5.80 -4.91
CA LEU A 285 -5.35 -5.86 -5.76
C LEU A 285 -5.70 -6.66 -7.01
N MET A 286 -5.58 -6.05 -8.17
CA MET A 286 -5.64 -6.74 -9.45
C MET A 286 -4.21 -6.98 -9.91
N VAL A 287 -3.86 -8.26 -10.04
CA VAL A 287 -2.53 -8.72 -10.48
C VAL A 287 -2.67 -9.35 -11.86
N ARG A 288 -1.88 -8.90 -12.81
CA ARG A 288 -1.80 -9.47 -14.16
C ARG A 288 -0.49 -10.20 -14.37
N GLY A 289 -0.57 -11.51 -14.58
CA GLY A 289 0.55 -12.33 -15.01
C GLY A 289 0.43 -12.68 -16.49
N ASP A 290 1.55 -12.97 -17.14
CA ASP A 290 1.60 -13.33 -18.57
C ASP A 290 0.92 -14.68 -18.87
N ILE A 291 0.95 -15.62 -17.92
CA ILE A 291 0.35 -16.95 -18.08
C ILE A 291 -1.07 -16.98 -17.51
N VAL A 292 -1.26 -16.47 -16.27
CA VAL A 292 -2.53 -16.61 -15.56
C VAL A 292 -3.56 -15.57 -15.98
N GLY A 293 -3.12 -14.43 -16.55
CA GLY A 293 -3.99 -13.29 -16.85
C GLY A 293 -4.34 -12.49 -15.58
N ASP A 294 -5.54 -11.90 -15.56
CA ASP A 294 -6.00 -11.04 -14.47
C ASP A 294 -6.52 -11.86 -13.28
N THR A 295 -6.03 -11.53 -12.10
CA THR A 295 -6.48 -12.11 -10.83
C THR A 295 -6.81 -10.99 -9.85
N LEU A 296 -7.97 -11.07 -9.19
CA LEU A 296 -8.43 -10.09 -8.21
C LEU A 296 -8.37 -10.66 -6.81
N PHE A 297 -7.72 -9.92 -5.92
CA PHE A 297 -7.75 -10.15 -4.46
C PHE A 297 -8.54 -9.03 -3.81
N TYR A 298 -9.47 -9.38 -2.92
CA TYR A 298 -10.35 -8.44 -2.26
C TYR A 298 -10.56 -8.82 -0.80
N GLY A 299 -10.52 -7.85 0.11
CA GLY A 299 -10.74 -8.12 1.53
C GLY A 299 -10.46 -6.92 2.43
N ARG A 300 -10.41 -7.18 3.74
CA ARG A 300 -10.02 -6.16 4.72
C ARG A 300 -8.50 -5.98 4.71
N GLY A 301 -8.04 -4.78 4.38
CA GLY A 301 -6.61 -4.44 4.29
C GLY A 301 -5.95 -4.14 5.63
N ALA A 302 -6.73 -3.94 6.70
CA ALA A 302 -6.24 -3.64 8.05
C ALA A 302 -7.25 -4.13 9.10
N GLY A 303 -6.84 -4.07 10.35
CA GLY A 303 -7.65 -4.47 11.50
C GLY A 303 -6.99 -5.55 12.35
N GLN A 304 -7.41 -5.64 13.61
CA GLN A 304 -6.82 -6.56 14.57
C GLN A 304 -6.79 -8.00 14.07
N ASP A 305 -7.92 -8.54 13.67
CA ASP A 305 -8.08 -9.95 13.33
C ASP A 305 -7.58 -10.29 11.91
N PRO A 306 -7.84 -9.46 10.86
CA PRO A 306 -7.25 -9.68 9.56
C PRO A 306 -5.71 -9.72 9.58
N THR A 307 -5.08 -8.75 10.24
CA THR A 307 -3.62 -8.68 10.34
C THR A 307 -3.06 -9.81 11.23
N ALA A 308 -3.74 -10.16 12.34
CA ALA A 308 -3.34 -11.31 13.15
C ALA A 308 -3.40 -12.63 12.39
N SER A 309 -4.39 -12.81 11.50
CA SER A 309 -4.50 -13.99 10.64
C SER A 309 -3.28 -14.14 9.72
N ALA A 310 -2.79 -13.04 9.14
CA ALA A 310 -1.57 -13.04 8.31
C ALA A 310 -0.33 -13.44 9.13
N VAL A 311 -0.16 -12.87 10.33
CA VAL A 311 0.94 -13.24 11.25
C VAL A 311 0.89 -14.73 11.61
N ILE A 312 -0.29 -15.29 11.89
CA ILE A 312 -0.44 -16.72 12.22
C ILE A 312 -0.11 -17.60 11.02
N SER A 313 -0.47 -17.18 9.82
CA SER A 313 -0.09 -17.86 8.60
C SER A 313 1.44 -17.88 8.42
N ASP A 314 2.11 -16.79 8.75
CA ASP A 314 3.57 -16.70 8.71
C ASP A 314 4.22 -17.52 9.83
N LEU A 315 3.63 -17.56 11.02
CA LEU A 315 4.07 -18.45 12.12
C LEU A 315 4.05 -19.92 11.71
N ALA A 316 2.99 -20.36 11.03
CA ALA A 316 2.90 -21.73 10.53
C ALA A 316 4.02 -22.05 9.52
N GLN A 317 4.32 -21.13 8.59
CA GLN A 317 5.42 -21.31 7.64
C GLN A 317 6.79 -21.29 8.32
N ALA A 318 7.01 -20.38 9.27
CA ALA A 318 8.25 -20.33 10.04
C ALA A 318 8.49 -21.62 10.84
N ALA A 319 7.42 -22.18 11.42
CA ALA A 319 7.48 -23.44 12.14
C ALA A 319 7.86 -24.61 11.21
N ILE A 320 7.22 -24.72 10.05
CA ILE A 320 7.54 -25.74 9.03
C ILE A 320 8.99 -25.58 8.56
N TRP A 321 9.47 -24.35 8.38
CA TRP A 321 10.85 -24.11 7.99
C TRP A 321 11.85 -24.58 9.06
N ILE A 322 11.56 -24.36 10.34
CA ILE A 322 12.41 -24.84 11.45
C ILE A 322 12.47 -26.36 11.49
N ASP A 323 11.34 -27.04 11.27
CA ASP A 323 11.24 -28.50 11.34
C ASP A 323 11.89 -29.18 10.13
N SER A 324 11.61 -28.69 8.92
CA SER A 324 12.06 -29.34 7.69
C SER A 324 13.47 -28.92 7.25
N GLY A 325 13.99 -27.81 7.72
CA GLY A 325 15.15 -27.13 7.16
C GLY A 325 14.88 -26.62 5.74
N GLY A 326 15.85 -26.05 5.10
CA GLY A 326 15.74 -25.59 3.71
C GLY A 326 16.30 -24.20 3.50
N LYS A 327 16.04 -23.66 2.30
CA LYS A 327 16.40 -22.27 1.98
C LYS A 327 15.45 -21.30 2.70
N ALA A 328 15.99 -20.16 3.09
CA ALA A 328 15.18 -19.09 3.65
C ALA A 328 14.14 -18.61 2.64
N PHE A 329 12.91 -18.41 3.10
CA PHE A 329 11.86 -17.75 2.34
C PHE A 329 11.90 -16.24 2.59
N GLY A 330 11.35 -15.48 1.69
CA GLY A 330 11.24 -14.04 1.79
C GLY A 330 11.40 -13.39 0.43
N PHE A 331 12.19 -12.34 0.38
CA PHE A 331 12.57 -11.68 -0.85
C PHE A 331 13.73 -12.45 -1.52
N THR A 332 13.60 -12.71 -2.83
CA THR A 332 14.67 -13.33 -3.63
C THR A 332 15.09 -12.36 -4.73
N PRO A 333 16.29 -11.75 -4.60
CA PRO A 333 16.79 -10.86 -5.64
C PRO A 333 17.01 -11.61 -6.96
N HIS A 334 16.69 -10.94 -8.09
CA HIS A 334 17.02 -11.42 -9.42
C HIS A 334 17.28 -10.27 -10.39
N GLY A 335 18.07 -10.50 -11.44
CA GLY A 335 18.50 -9.47 -12.39
C GLY A 335 17.62 -9.32 -13.63
N LEU A 336 16.39 -9.77 -13.63
CA LEU A 336 15.46 -9.64 -14.76
C LEU A 336 14.94 -8.21 -14.93
N TYR A 337 14.85 -7.47 -13.83
CA TYR A 337 14.47 -6.08 -13.79
C TYR A 337 15.53 -5.32 -12.98
N GLY A 338 15.76 -4.05 -13.28
CA GLY A 338 16.95 -3.41 -12.66
C GLY A 338 16.76 -1.98 -12.17
N LYS A 339 15.71 -1.30 -12.59
CA LYS A 339 15.53 0.12 -12.23
C LYS A 339 14.06 0.53 -12.19
N CYS A 340 13.77 1.52 -11.34
CA CYS A 340 12.53 2.27 -11.43
C CYS A 340 12.62 3.32 -12.55
N LEU A 341 11.50 3.51 -13.25
CA LEU A 341 11.35 4.62 -14.19
C LEU A 341 11.34 5.95 -13.43
N PRO A 342 12.08 6.96 -13.88
CA PRO A 342 11.91 8.31 -13.37
C PRO A 342 10.47 8.79 -13.55
N THR A 343 9.95 9.53 -12.57
CA THR A 343 8.56 10.00 -12.57
C THR A 343 8.17 10.74 -13.85
N ASP A 344 9.08 11.56 -14.41
CA ASP A 344 8.82 12.35 -15.62
C ASP A 344 8.70 11.51 -16.90
N GLU A 345 9.20 10.28 -16.90
CA GLU A 345 9.10 9.33 -18.01
C GLU A 345 7.82 8.49 -17.97
N LEU A 346 7.07 8.52 -16.87
CA LEU A 346 5.82 7.77 -16.73
C LEU A 346 4.79 8.25 -17.76
N VAL A 347 4.15 7.32 -18.46
CA VAL A 347 3.18 7.63 -19.51
C VAL A 347 1.78 7.20 -19.09
N SER A 348 0.81 8.13 -19.17
CA SER A 348 -0.60 7.87 -18.87
C SER A 348 -1.51 8.84 -19.62
N GLY A 349 -2.81 8.56 -19.64
CA GLY A 349 -3.83 9.57 -19.87
C GLY A 349 -4.04 10.42 -18.64
N PHE A 350 -4.55 11.64 -18.84
CA PHE A 350 -4.79 12.56 -17.73
C PHE A 350 -6.16 13.24 -17.83
N TYR A 351 -6.72 13.53 -16.68
CA TYR A 351 -7.81 14.47 -16.46
C TYR A 351 -7.19 15.78 -15.98
N LEU A 352 -7.52 16.88 -16.66
CA LEU A 352 -7.09 18.21 -16.29
C LEU A 352 -8.32 19.10 -16.09
N ARG A 353 -8.54 19.59 -14.87
CA ARG A 353 -9.56 20.61 -14.59
C ARG A 353 -8.93 21.96 -14.31
N LEU A 354 -9.39 22.95 -15.03
CA LEU A 354 -9.04 24.36 -14.87
C LEU A 354 -10.28 25.13 -14.42
N THR A 355 -10.07 26.20 -13.67
CA THR A 355 -11.07 27.28 -13.50
C THR A 355 -10.62 28.44 -14.33
N VAL A 356 -11.41 28.87 -15.31
CA VAL A 356 -11.00 29.88 -16.31
C VAL A 356 -12.04 30.98 -16.47
N ASP A 357 -11.59 32.16 -16.96
CA ASP A 357 -12.50 33.22 -17.40
C ASP A 357 -13.42 32.70 -18.51
N ASP A 358 -14.72 32.99 -18.45
CA ASP A 358 -15.66 32.61 -19.53
C ASP A 358 -15.63 33.68 -20.63
N ARG A 359 -14.68 33.54 -21.55
CA ARG A 359 -14.50 34.45 -22.70
C ARG A 359 -13.86 33.75 -23.90
N PRO A 360 -14.16 34.26 -25.12
CA PRO A 360 -13.52 33.72 -26.33
C PRO A 360 -11.99 33.73 -26.26
N GLY A 361 -11.37 32.68 -26.82
CA GLY A 361 -9.93 32.55 -26.93
C GLY A 361 -9.23 31.88 -25.73
N VAL A 362 -9.91 31.63 -24.63
CA VAL A 362 -9.31 30.94 -23.47
C VAL A 362 -8.94 29.50 -23.84
N LEU A 363 -9.85 28.74 -24.43
CA LEU A 363 -9.57 27.37 -24.88
C LEU A 363 -8.40 27.33 -25.88
N ALA A 364 -8.33 28.29 -26.81
CA ALA A 364 -7.25 28.35 -27.79
C ALA A 364 -5.88 28.56 -27.13
N GLN A 365 -5.78 29.35 -26.06
CA GLN A 365 -4.54 29.56 -25.31
C GLN A 365 -4.13 28.27 -24.59
N VAL A 366 -5.06 27.59 -23.91
CA VAL A 366 -4.80 26.33 -23.20
C VAL A 366 -4.39 25.23 -24.20
N ALA A 367 -5.16 25.06 -25.27
CA ALA A 367 -4.87 24.04 -26.30
C ALA A 367 -3.55 24.34 -27.03
N GLY A 368 -3.22 25.62 -27.25
CA GLY A 368 -1.95 26.04 -27.81
C GLY A 368 -0.75 25.60 -26.98
N ILE A 369 -0.81 25.79 -25.66
CA ILE A 369 0.26 25.32 -24.75
C ILE A 369 0.37 23.79 -24.79
N LEU A 370 -0.75 23.07 -24.66
CA LEU A 370 -0.74 21.60 -24.76
C LEU A 370 -0.12 21.11 -26.08
N GLY A 371 -0.49 21.77 -27.21
CA GLY A 371 0.06 21.47 -28.52
C GLY A 371 1.58 21.71 -28.63
N THR A 372 2.13 22.77 -28.00
CA THR A 372 3.59 23.03 -28.00
C THR A 372 4.38 21.97 -27.23
N HIS A 373 3.72 21.27 -26.30
CA HIS A 373 4.30 20.15 -25.56
C HIS A 373 3.97 18.78 -26.17
N ASP A 374 3.39 18.75 -27.39
CA ASP A 374 3.02 17.51 -28.07
C ASP A 374 2.00 16.68 -27.27
N ILE A 375 1.04 17.34 -26.65
CA ILE A 375 0.00 16.77 -25.82
C ILE A 375 -1.35 16.87 -26.52
N GLY A 376 -1.98 15.73 -26.82
CA GLY A 376 -3.28 15.65 -27.47
C GLY A 376 -4.45 15.66 -26.49
N ILE A 377 -5.53 16.33 -26.84
CA ILE A 377 -6.80 16.36 -26.09
C ILE A 377 -7.73 15.30 -26.69
N SER A 378 -8.27 14.40 -25.87
CA SER A 378 -9.23 13.38 -26.32
C SER A 378 -10.68 13.85 -26.22
N SER A 379 -11.01 14.62 -25.18
CA SER A 379 -12.33 15.23 -25.01
C SER A 379 -12.27 16.45 -24.11
N MET A 380 -13.32 17.25 -24.16
CA MET A 380 -13.44 18.47 -23.37
C MET A 380 -14.89 18.64 -22.89
N ILE A 381 -15.07 19.07 -21.65
CA ILE A 381 -16.36 19.45 -21.10
C ILE A 381 -16.25 20.85 -20.48
N GLN A 382 -17.18 21.70 -20.87
CA GLN A 382 -17.45 22.97 -20.22
C GLN A 382 -18.94 23.01 -19.92
N PRO A 383 -19.35 22.95 -18.63
CA PRO A 383 -20.76 22.99 -18.28
C PRO A 383 -21.43 24.31 -18.70
N GLU A 384 -22.65 24.22 -19.18
CA GLU A 384 -23.50 25.40 -19.52
C GLU A 384 -24.08 26.05 -18.24
N GLY A 385 -24.44 27.31 -18.33
CA GLY A 385 -25.32 28.01 -17.35
C GLY A 385 -24.62 28.59 -16.13
N HIS A 386 -23.39 29.08 -16.27
CA HIS A 386 -22.72 29.79 -15.20
C HIS A 386 -22.72 31.31 -15.43
N ASP A 387 -23.48 32.02 -14.58
CA ASP A 387 -23.38 33.50 -14.43
C ASP A 387 -22.08 33.91 -13.67
N ALA A 388 -21.14 32.96 -13.51
CA ALA A 388 -19.92 33.20 -12.75
C ALA A 388 -18.82 33.80 -13.61
N ALA A 389 -18.05 34.68 -13.01
CA ALA A 389 -16.88 35.29 -13.64
C ALA A 389 -15.80 34.28 -14.04
N ALA A 390 -15.89 33.06 -13.53
CA ALA A 390 -14.97 31.96 -13.84
C ALA A 390 -15.75 30.61 -13.88
N VAL A 391 -15.42 29.77 -14.87
CA VAL A 391 -16.10 28.51 -15.16
C VAL A 391 -15.09 27.35 -15.16
N PRO A 392 -15.53 26.11 -14.81
CA PRO A 392 -14.67 24.95 -14.95
C PRO A 392 -14.51 24.57 -16.43
N LEU A 393 -13.27 24.28 -16.81
CA LEU A 393 -12.91 23.68 -18.09
C LEU A 393 -12.23 22.33 -17.80
N VAL A 394 -12.85 21.25 -18.21
CA VAL A 394 -12.35 19.87 -18.00
C VAL A 394 -11.85 19.32 -19.32
N LEU A 395 -10.60 18.84 -19.31
CA LEU A 395 -9.95 18.24 -20.46
C LEU A 395 -9.55 16.80 -20.13
N MET A 396 -9.87 15.89 -21.03
CA MET A 396 -9.31 14.54 -21.03
C MET A 396 -8.13 14.51 -22.00
N ILE A 397 -6.99 14.07 -21.52
CA ILE A 397 -5.72 14.12 -22.23
C ILE A 397 -5.36 12.70 -22.67
N HIS A 398 -4.91 12.54 -23.92
CA HIS A 398 -4.32 11.30 -24.41
C HIS A 398 -3.07 10.92 -23.62
N ASN A 399 -2.59 9.67 -23.81
CA ASN A 399 -1.35 9.23 -23.18
C ASN A 399 -0.19 10.17 -23.53
N ALA A 400 0.42 10.72 -22.48
CA ALA A 400 1.56 11.63 -22.57
C ALA A 400 2.56 11.35 -21.43
N PRO A 401 3.85 11.65 -21.62
CA PRO A 401 4.82 11.62 -20.54
C PRO A 401 4.47 12.64 -19.45
N PHE A 402 4.51 12.22 -18.18
CA PHE A 402 4.13 13.07 -17.05
C PHE A 402 4.98 14.36 -16.98
N GLY A 403 6.27 14.28 -17.28
CA GLY A 403 7.14 15.46 -17.29
C GLY A 403 6.68 16.54 -18.27
N ARG A 404 6.22 16.16 -19.49
CA ARG A 404 5.63 17.11 -20.45
C ARG A 404 4.34 17.70 -19.93
N MET A 405 3.47 16.83 -19.37
CA MET A 405 2.19 17.26 -18.82
C MET A 405 2.37 18.24 -17.65
N ARG A 406 3.30 17.96 -16.75
CA ARG A 406 3.64 18.83 -15.62
C ARG A 406 4.14 20.20 -16.09
N THR A 407 5.01 20.24 -17.09
CA THR A 407 5.53 21.48 -17.67
C THR A 407 4.40 22.29 -18.32
N ALA A 408 3.54 21.66 -19.11
CA ALA A 408 2.41 22.30 -19.74
C ALA A 408 1.42 22.88 -18.70
N VAL A 409 1.13 22.15 -17.63
CA VAL A 409 0.24 22.61 -16.54
C VAL A 409 0.84 23.82 -15.82
N GLU A 410 2.14 23.86 -15.58
CA GLU A 410 2.80 25.02 -14.98
C GLU A 410 2.80 26.26 -15.89
N GLU A 411 2.84 26.09 -17.21
CA GLU A 411 2.66 27.20 -18.17
C GLU A 411 1.20 27.67 -18.20
N ILE A 412 0.24 26.75 -18.26
CA ILE A 412 -1.20 27.05 -18.24
C ILE A 412 -1.57 27.82 -16.98
N LYS A 413 -1.04 27.44 -15.82
CA LYS A 413 -1.27 28.10 -14.54
C LYS A 413 -0.88 29.58 -14.53
N ARG A 414 0.07 30.00 -15.38
CA ARG A 414 0.53 31.38 -15.50
C ARG A 414 -0.36 32.28 -16.42
N LEU A 415 -1.31 31.65 -17.12
CA LEU A 415 -2.23 32.40 -17.96
C LEU A 415 -3.15 33.29 -17.11
N ALA A 416 -3.30 34.55 -17.47
CA ALA A 416 -4.17 35.52 -16.75
C ALA A 416 -5.65 35.09 -16.69
N CYS A 417 -6.08 34.23 -17.64
CA CYS A 417 -7.44 33.72 -17.70
C CYS A 417 -7.66 32.48 -16.78
N VAL A 418 -6.62 31.92 -16.18
CA VAL A 418 -6.74 30.78 -15.26
C VAL A 418 -6.88 31.30 -13.83
N LYS A 419 -7.89 30.85 -13.11
CA LYS A 419 -8.22 31.25 -11.74
C LYS A 419 -8.04 30.04 -10.81
N GLY A 420 -7.09 30.15 -9.91
CA GLY A 420 -6.76 29.09 -8.96
C GLY A 420 -5.89 27.96 -9.55
N PRO A 421 -5.55 26.96 -8.73
CA PRO A 421 -4.67 25.88 -9.13
C PRO A 421 -5.36 24.92 -10.12
N PRO A 422 -4.66 24.50 -11.20
CA PRO A 422 -5.07 23.37 -12.02
C PRO A 422 -5.14 22.08 -11.19
N ILE A 423 -6.11 21.21 -11.48
CA ILE A 423 -6.20 19.87 -10.93
C ILE A 423 -5.86 18.88 -12.03
N LEU A 424 -4.83 18.08 -11.79
CA LEU A 424 -4.34 17.05 -12.71
C LEU A 424 -4.48 15.67 -12.05
N LEU A 425 -5.28 14.78 -12.63
CA LEU A 425 -5.44 13.42 -12.14
C LEU A 425 -5.05 12.43 -13.23
N TRP A 426 -4.56 11.29 -12.83
CA TRP A 426 -4.17 10.22 -13.73
C TRP A 426 -5.38 9.38 -14.16
N ILE A 427 -5.30 8.72 -15.31
CA ILE A 427 -6.31 7.77 -15.78
C ILE A 427 -5.72 6.37 -15.74
N LEU A 428 -6.48 5.41 -15.23
CA LEU A 428 -6.08 4.00 -15.23
C LEU A 428 -6.18 3.46 -16.67
N SER A 429 -5.07 2.96 -17.19
CA SER A 429 -4.92 2.39 -18.54
C SER A 429 -4.72 0.87 -18.50
#